data_843014dfa53491cea5508b871b5ca91f
#
_entry.id   843014dfa53491cea5508b871b5ca91f
#
_cell.length_a   1.000
_cell.length_b   1.000
_cell.length_c   1.000
_cell.angle_alpha   90.00
_cell.angle_beta   90.00
_cell.angle_gamma   90.00
#
_symmetry.space_group_name_H-M   'P 1'
#
loop_
_entity.id
_entity.type
_entity.pdbx_description
1 polymer ?
#
loop_
_entity_poly.entity_id
_entity_poly.type
_entity_poly.pdbx_seq_one_letter_code
_entity_poly.pdbx_strand_id
1 'polypeptide(L)'
;GSGEFDPSDVDGEIADAHADDRSGHNHPGHGANKSSAAERQPSPTGSTLPAVTAAPLEFTSTPGSSSEPASRPSPTFAQLFDAIAGNVASVVHGKRDAVELAVMCLLAEGHLLIEDVPGVGKTSLAKALAASIDCTWKRVQFTPDLLPTDLVGVSVFQRATESFVFQLGLLFANIVLADEINRASPKTQSALLEAMEERQVSADGHSHQLPVPFMVAATQNPVEQEGTYRLPESQLDRFLM
;
A
#
# COMPACT_ATOMS: atom_id res chain seq x y z
N GLY A 1 -35.35 -46.68 21.95
CA GLY A 1 -35.18 -47.29 20.70
C GLY A 1 -33.78 -46.88 20.17
N SER A 2 -32.81 -47.73 20.46
CA SER A 2 -31.45 -47.69 19.94
C SER A 2 -31.48 -48.16 18.48
N GLY A 3 -31.08 -47.34 17.54
CA GLY A 3 -30.80 -47.68 16.17
C GLY A 3 -29.28 -47.64 15.95
N GLU A 4 -28.72 -48.80 15.87
CA GLU A 4 -27.34 -49.11 15.57
C GLU A 4 -27.11 -48.83 14.05
N PHE A 5 -26.06 -48.07 13.72
CA PHE A 5 -25.64 -47.76 12.35
C PHE A 5 -24.62 -48.81 11.90
N ASP A 6 -24.94 -49.57 10.86
CA ASP A 6 -24.11 -50.59 10.23
C ASP A 6 -23.25 -49.96 9.09
N PRO A 7 -21.90 -50.13 9.09
CA PRO A 7 -21.06 -49.46 8.11
C PRO A 7 -20.67 -50.31 6.86
N SER A 8 -21.58 -51.18 6.38
CA SER A 8 -21.25 -52.14 5.31
C SER A 8 -21.89 -51.91 3.94
N ASP A 9 -22.45 -50.73 3.63
CA ASP A 9 -23.10 -50.49 2.34
C ASP A 9 -22.48 -49.23 1.65
N VAL A 10 -21.26 -49.35 1.13
CA VAL A 10 -20.78 -48.51 -0.01
C VAL A 10 -19.75 -49.27 -0.82
N ASP A 11 -20.21 -50.17 -1.69
CA ASP A 11 -19.44 -50.66 -2.82
C ASP A 11 -20.28 -50.50 -4.12
N GLY A 12 -19.68 -49.89 -5.13
CA GLY A 12 -20.19 -49.82 -6.52
C GLY A 12 -20.23 -48.38 -7.03
N GLU A 13 -19.62 -47.95 -8.07
CA GLU A 13 -19.18 -48.60 -9.30
C GLU A 13 -18.35 -47.58 -10.06
N ILE A 14 -17.15 -47.96 -10.44
CA ILE A 14 -16.29 -47.23 -11.37
C ILE A 14 -16.69 -47.65 -12.79
N ALA A 15 -17.02 -46.71 -13.63
CA ALA A 15 -17.13 -46.96 -15.06
C ALA A 15 -16.18 -46.06 -15.84
N ASP A 16 -15.17 -46.72 -16.43
CA ASP A 16 -14.29 -46.25 -17.48
C ASP A 16 -15.05 -45.78 -18.73
N ALA A 17 -14.59 -44.71 -19.35
CA ALA A 17 -14.80 -44.48 -20.79
C ALA A 17 -13.56 -43.84 -21.41
N HIS A 18 -12.71 -44.71 -21.94
CA HIS A 18 -11.74 -44.43 -23.00
C HIS A 18 -12.46 -44.33 -24.35
N ALA A 19 -12.01 -43.38 -25.20
CA ALA A 19 -11.85 -43.47 -26.68
C ALA A 19 -11.49 -42.06 -27.18
N ASP A 20 -10.26 -41.77 -27.60
CA ASP A 20 -9.62 -42.07 -28.89
C ASP A 20 -10.37 -41.46 -30.10
N ASP A 21 -9.85 -40.38 -30.66
CA ASP A 21 -9.76 -40.26 -32.12
C ASP A 21 -8.63 -39.29 -32.54
N ARG A 22 -7.83 -39.84 -33.46
CA ARG A 22 -6.71 -39.24 -34.19
C ARG A 22 -7.23 -38.70 -35.51
N SER A 23 -6.60 -37.67 -35.98
CA SER A 23 -6.28 -37.34 -37.40
C SER A 23 -6.33 -35.82 -37.55
N GLY A 24 -5.37 -35.09 -38.05
CA GLY A 24 -4.38 -35.38 -39.07
C GLY A 24 -4.43 -34.24 -40.07
N HIS A 25 -3.24 -33.81 -40.56
CA HIS A 25 -3.01 -32.97 -41.76
C HIS A 25 -3.04 -31.45 -41.53
N ASN A 26 -2.15 -30.62 -41.98
CA ASN A 26 -0.99 -30.70 -42.89
C ASN A 26 -0.45 -29.27 -43.05
N HIS A 27 0.85 -29.08 -43.05
CA HIS A 27 1.57 -27.94 -43.64
C HIS A 27 1.42 -27.93 -45.15
N PRO A 28 1.89 -26.93 -45.97
CA PRO A 28 2.79 -25.80 -45.75
C PRO A 28 2.40 -24.49 -46.47
N GLY A 29 3.15 -23.41 -46.25
CA GLY A 29 3.07 -22.23 -47.10
C GLY A 29 4.14 -21.18 -46.82
N HIS A 30 5.25 -21.30 -47.53
CA HIS A 30 6.31 -20.33 -47.76
C HIS A 30 5.79 -18.92 -48.07
N GLY A 31 6.49 -17.91 -47.52
CA GLY A 31 6.37 -16.54 -47.95
C GLY A 31 7.59 -15.73 -47.45
N ALA A 32 8.69 -15.91 -48.14
CA ALA A 32 9.85 -15.02 -48.04
C ALA A 32 9.51 -13.65 -48.62
N ASN A 33 9.79 -12.58 -47.93
CA ASN A 33 10.00 -11.32 -48.60
C ASN A 33 11.24 -10.60 -48.03
N LYS A 34 12.05 -10.14 -49.02
CA LYS A 34 13.41 -9.65 -48.97
C LYS A 34 13.46 -8.18 -48.56
N SER A 35 14.50 -7.88 -47.79
CA SER A 35 15.40 -6.73 -47.89
C SER A 35 14.82 -5.36 -48.23
N SER A 36 15.03 -4.41 -47.33
CA SER A 36 15.46 -3.07 -47.72
C SER A 36 16.45 -2.55 -46.66
N ALA A 37 17.71 -2.51 -47.07
CA ALA A 37 18.76 -1.80 -46.38
C ALA A 37 18.53 -0.31 -46.62
N ALA A 38 18.43 0.46 -45.53
CA ALA A 38 18.50 1.91 -45.57
C ALA A 38 19.75 2.35 -44.81
N GLU A 39 20.56 3.03 -45.54
CA GLU A 39 21.86 3.60 -45.21
C GLU A 39 21.88 4.41 -43.91
N ARG A 40 22.88 4.13 -43.11
CA ARG A 40 23.31 4.99 -41.98
C ARG A 40 24.09 6.16 -42.49
N GLN A 41 23.61 7.36 -42.32
CA GLN A 41 24.43 8.58 -42.44
C GLN A 41 25.07 8.88 -41.08
N PRO A 42 26.34 9.34 -41.08
CA PRO A 42 27.08 9.67 -39.85
C PRO A 42 26.69 11.06 -39.32
N SER A 43 26.54 11.16 -38.01
CA SER A 43 26.33 12.39 -37.27
C SER A 43 27.58 13.32 -37.36
N PRO A 44 27.39 14.63 -37.39
CA PRO A 44 28.52 15.57 -37.40
C PRO A 44 29.09 15.73 -35.98
N THR A 45 30.39 15.66 -35.98
CA THR A 45 31.33 15.95 -34.91
C THR A 45 31.29 17.38 -34.40
N GLY A 46 31.39 17.52 -33.09
CA GLY A 46 32.25 18.53 -32.47
C GLY A 46 31.67 19.95 -32.34
N SER A 47 31.21 20.27 -31.16
CA SER A 47 31.26 21.65 -30.67
C SER A 47 31.97 21.65 -29.31
N THR A 48 33.25 22.00 -29.37
CA THR A 48 34.11 22.27 -28.22
C THR A 48 33.72 23.63 -27.65
N LEU A 49 33.14 23.65 -26.44
CA LEU A 49 32.95 24.90 -25.70
C LEU A 49 34.29 25.30 -25.04
N PRO A 50 34.62 26.58 -25.03
CA PRO A 50 35.89 27.05 -24.45
C PRO A 50 35.82 26.98 -22.91
N ALA A 51 36.92 26.53 -22.32
CA ALA A 51 37.15 26.53 -20.88
C ALA A 51 37.12 27.97 -20.34
N VAL A 52 36.17 28.26 -19.46
CA VAL A 52 36.17 29.50 -18.68
C VAL A 52 37.09 29.28 -17.48
N THR A 53 38.27 29.91 -17.54
CA THR A 53 39.19 30.01 -16.40
C THR A 53 38.56 30.92 -15.36
N ALA A 54 38.07 30.36 -14.26
CA ALA A 54 37.60 31.12 -13.10
C ALA A 54 38.80 31.58 -12.29
N ALA A 55 38.97 32.89 -12.17
CA ALA A 55 39.89 33.52 -11.23
C ALA A 55 39.43 33.30 -9.80
N PRO A 56 40.31 33.17 -8.80
CA PRO A 56 39.92 33.02 -7.41
C PRO A 56 39.26 34.31 -6.89
N LEU A 57 38.03 34.19 -6.43
CA LEU A 57 37.36 35.25 -5.68
C LEU A 57 37.93 35.28 -4.27
N GLU A 58 38.68 36.33 -3.95
CA GLU A 58 39.07 36.64 -2.56
C GLU A 58 37.82 36.99 -1.76
N PHE A 59 37.46 36.14 -0.81
CA PHE A 59 36.43 36.41 0.18
C PHE A 59 37.00 37.35 1.24
N THR A 60 36.74 38.64 1.13
CA THR A 60 36.88 39.56 2.23
C THR A 60 35.76 39.30 3.26
N SER A 61 36.13 38.68 4.36
CA SER A 61 35.25 38.44 5.51
C SER A 61 34.95 39.78 6.22
N THR A 62 33.80 40.36 5.90
CA THR A 62 33.20 41.39 6.74
C THR A 62 32.49 40.69 7.90
N PRO A 63 32.75 41.08 9.18
CA PRO A 63 31.99 40.52 10.27
C PRO A 63 30.60 41.18 10.30
N GLY A 64 29.67 40.63 9.52
CA GLY A 64 28.25 40.95 9.57
C GLY A 64 27.61 40.19 10.69
N SER A 65 26.99 40.91 11.62
CA SER A 65 26.19 40.39 12.75
C SER A 65 25.20 39.31 12.22
N SER A 66 25.47 38.05 12.49
CA SER A 66 24.52 36.95 12.31
C SER A 66 23.44 37.10 13.39
N SER A 67 22.38 37.85 13.09
CA SER A 67 21.12 37.66 13.79
C SER A 67 20.61 36.27 13.40
N GLU A 68 20.84 35.28 14.27
CA GLU A 68 20.15 34.01 14.20
C GLU A 68 18.64 34.27 14.08
N PRO A 69 17.93 33.71 13.12
CA PRO A 69 16.50 33.86 13.08
C PRO A 69 15.95 33.25 14.37
N ALA A 70 15.31 34.07 15.18
CA ALA A 70 14.68 33.65 16.43
C ALA A 70 13.87 32.39 16.18
N SER A 71 14.27 31.27 16.77
CA SER A 71 13.61 29.98 16.63
C SER A 71 12.16 30.16 17.06
N ARG A 72 11.22 30.01 16.15
CA ARG A 72 9.80 30.03 16.52
C ARG A 72 9.58 28.95 17.58
N PRO A 73 8.91 29.28 18.68
CA PRO A 73 8.64 28.29 19.70
C PRO A 73 7.86 27.14 19.08
N SER A 74 8.28 25.90 19.36
CA SER A 74 7.55 24.72 18.91
C SER A 74 6.11 24.76 19.42
N PRO A 75 5.12 24.42 18.58
CA PRO A 75 3.72 24.45 19.01
C PRO A 75 3.51 23.49 20.19
N THR A 76 2.66 23.85 21.12
CA THR A 76 2.22 22.94 22.17
C THR A 76 1.36 21.82 21.56
N PHE A 77 1.23 20.70 22.28
CA PHE A 77 0.36 19.58 21.85
C PHE A 77 -1.07 20.06 21.53
N ALA A 78 -1.65 20.89 22.41
CA ALA A 78 -3.00 21.42 22.18
C ALA A 78 -3.10 22.25 20.90
N GLN A 79 -2.11 23.12 20.64
CA GLN A 79 -2.07 23.91 19.42
C GLN A 79 -1.94 23.05 18.16
N LEU A 80 -1.14 21.99 18.21
CA LEU A 80 -0.98 21.05 17.11
C LEU A 80 -2.29 20.27 16.86
N PHE A 81 -2.90 19.76 17.93
CA PHE A 81 -4.19 19.08 17.87
C PHE A 81 -5.28 19.96 17.25
N ASP A 82 -5.46 21.18 17.76
CA ASP A 82 -6.47 22.13 17.29
C ASP A 82 -6.24 22.50 15.82
N ALA A 83 -5.00 22.67 15.41
CA ALA A 83 -4.67 22.99 14.02
C ALA A 83 -5.03 21.83 13.06
N ILE A 84 -4.65 20.60 13.41
CA ILE A 84 -4.96 19.42 12.59
C ILE A 84 -6.48 19.18 12.58
N ALA A 85 -7.13 19.19 13.75
CA ALA A 85 -8.57 18.98 13.86
C ALA A 85 -9.37 20.05 13.09
N GLY A 86 -8.95 21.30 13.15
CA GLY A 86 -9.55 22.40 12.39
C GLY A 86 -9.42 22.22 10.88
N ASN A 87 -8.24 21.82 10.39
CA ASN A 87 -8.02 21.55 8.98
C ASN A 87 -8.90 20.39 8.49
N VAL A 88 -8.94 19.29 9.25
CA VAL A 88 -9.75 18.11 8.89
C VAL A 88 -11.25 18.45 8.92
N ALA A 89 -11.70 19.20 9.94
CA ALA A 89 -13.11 19.59 10.08
C ALA A 89 -13.58 20.55 8.95
N SER A 90 -12.65 21.26 8.31
CA SER A 90 -12.99 22.10 7.13
C SER A 90 -13.41 21.27 5.91
N VAL A 91 -13.03 19.98 5.86
CA VAL A 91 -13.35 19.05 4.79
C VAL A 91 -14.43 18.05 5.20
N VAL A 92 -14.36 17.57 6.46
CA VAL A 92 -15.28 16.55 7.01
C VAL A 92 -16.29 17.26 7.90
N HIS A 93 -17.46 17.55 7.32
CA HIS A 93 -18.51 18.31 8.03
C HIS A 93 -19.41 17.40 8.87
N GLY A 94 -19.87 17.91 10.02
CA GLY A 94 -20.94 17.30 10.84
C GLY A 94 -20.51 16.10 11.68
N LYS A 95 -19.21 15.77 11.75
CA LYS A 95 -18.67 14.63 12.53
C LYS A 95 -17.44 15.06 13.36
N ARG A 96 -17.57 16.15 14.12
CA ARG A 96 -16.46 16.72 14.86
C ARG A 96 -15.80 15.72 15.83
N ASP A 97 -16.60 14.97 16.57
CA ASP A 97 -16.11 13.97 17.53
C ASP A 97 -15.27 12.88 16.84
N ALA A 98 -15.73 12.39 15.68
CA ALA A 98 -14.99 11.41 14.90
C ALA A 98 -13.66 11.98 14.34
N VAL A 99 -13.64 13.26 13.97
CA VAL A 99 -12.42 13.95 13.54
C VAL A 99 -11.45 14.08 14.72
N GLU A 100 -11.91 14.51 15.89
CA GLU A 100 -11.09 14.64 17.08
C GLU A 100 -10.50 13.29 17.53
N LEU A 101 -11.31 12.23 17.52
CA LEU A 101 -10.84 10.86 17.79
C LEU A 101 -9.78 10.40 16.79
N ALA A 102 -9.98 10.67 15.50
CA ALA A 102 -9.01 10.30 14.47
C ALA A 102 -7.68 11.06 14.61
N VAL A 103 -7.72 12.34 14.98
CA VAL A 103 -6.52 13.16 15.26
C VAL A 103 -5.82 12.67 16.51
N MET A 104 -6.56 12.36 17.59
CA MET A 104 -5.96 11.77 18.79
C MET A 104 -5.28 10.44 18.48
N CYS A 105 -5.93 9.56 17.70
CA CYS A 105 -5.37 8.29 17.28
C CYS A 105 -4.06 8.48 16.50
N LEU A 106 -4.02 9.44 15.56
CA LEU A 106 -2.83 9.77 14.79
C LEU A 106 -1.68 10.26 15.68
N LEU A 107 -1.97 11.18 16.60
CA LEU A 107 -0.96 11.75 17.51
C LEU A 107 -0.48 10.76 18.57
N ALA A 108 -1.30 9.78 18.92
CA ALA A 108 -0.93 8.65 19.78
C ALA A 108 -0.22 7.54 19.01
N GLU A 109 0.04 7.73 17.70
CA GLU A 109 0.62 6.74 16.81
C GLU A 109 -0.18 5.41 16.77
N GLY A 110 -1.49 5.49 16.97
CA GLY A 110 -2.39 4.35 16.95
C GLY A 110 -3.00 4.09 15.58
N HIS A 111 -3.85 3.06 15.52
CA HIS A 111 -4.63 2.69 14.35
C HIS A 111 -6.11 2.80 14.64
N LEU A 112 -6.91 3.16 13.65
CA LEU A 112 -8.33 3.46 13.78
C LEU A 112 -9.18 2.38 13.07
N LEU A 113 -10.21 1.88 13.76
CA LEU A 113 -11.23 1.04 13.16
C LEU A 113 -12.55 1.83 13.05
N ILE A 114 -13.09 1.91 11.86
CA ILE A 114 -14.33 2.61 11.57
C ILE A 114 -15.40 1.60 11.16
N GLU A 115 -16.36 1.41 12.02
CA GLU A 115 -17.56 0.62 11.74
C GLU A 115 -18.68 1.57 11.31
N ASP A 116 -18.94 1.65 10.02
CA ASP A 116 -20.00 2.54 9.50
C ASP A 116 -20.40 2.14 8.08
N VAL A 117 -21.57 2.60 7.68
CA VAL A 117 -22.12 2.37 6.34
C VAL A 117 -21.29 3.07 5.25
N PRO A 118 -21.38 2.63 3.99
CA PRO A 118 -20.73 3.30 2.87
C PRO A 118 -21.17 4.76 2.70
N GLY A 119 -20.26 5.62 2.23
CA GLY A 119 -20.60 7.00 1.86
C GLY A 119 -20.48 8.06 2.96
N VAL A 120 -20.06 7.72 4.17
CA VAL A 120 -19.97 8.64 5.34
C VAL A 120 -18.73 9.52 5.40
N GLY A 121 -17.89 9.54 4.36
CA GLY A 121 -16.72 10.43 4.30
C GLY A 121 -15.41 9.83 4.77
N LYS A 122 -15.28 8.51 4.91
CA LYS A 122 -14.05 7.81 5.36
C LYS A 122 -12.83 8.18 4.52
N THR A 123 -12.97 8.19 3.19
CA THR A 123 -11.88 8.59 2.28
C THR A 123 -11.51 10.07 2.44
N SER A 124 -12.49 10.95 2.66
CA SER A 124 -12.24 12.37 2.90
C SER A 124 -11.49 12.59 4.21
N LEU A 125 -11.81 11.81 5.25
CA LEU A 125 -11.11 11.85 6.54
C LEU A 125 -9.63 11.47 6.37
N ALA A 126 -9.33 10.32 5.74
CA ALA A 126 -7.95 9.87 5.53
C ALA A 126 -7.14 10.88 4.69
N LYS A 127 -7.74 11.43 3.62
CA LYS A 127 -7.11 12.47 2.80
C LYS A 127 -6.85 13.76 3.57
N ALA A 128 -7.82 14.22 4.36
CA ALA A 128 -7.70 15.44 5.12
C ALA A 128 -6.66 15.33 6.23
N LEU A 129 -6.59 14.17 6.91
CA LEU A 129 -5.53 13.88 7.89
C LEU A 129 -4.15 13.94 7.23
N ALA A 130 -3.96 13.24 6.11
CA ALA A 130 -2.67 13.22 5.41
C ALA A 130 -2.26 14.62 4.92
N ALA A 131 -3.18 15.37 4.34
CA ALA A 131 -2.93 16.74 3.88
C ALA A 131 -2.62 17.70 5.05
N SER A 132 -3.21 17.48 6.24
CA SER A 132 -2.98 18.34 7.40
C SER A 132 -1.58 18.24 7.99
N ILE A 133 -0.87 17.13 7.74
CA ILE A 133 0.49 16.88 8.22
C ILE A 133 1.51 16.69 7.08
N ASP A 134 1.12 17.04 5.85
CA ASP A 134 1.94 16.95 4.64
C ASP A 134 2.58 15.57 4.45
N CYS A 135 1.78 14.52 4.53
CA CYS A 135 2.25 13.14 4.40
C CYS A 135 1.52 12.37 3.28
N THR A 136 2.08 11.21 2.93
CA THR A 136 1.51 10.33 1.88
C THR A 136 0.31 9.55 2.41
N TRP A 137 -0.64 9.26 1.51
CA TRP A 137 -1.76 8.39 1.83
C TRP A 137 -2.05 7.43 0.68
N LYS A 138 -2.63 6.26 1.00
CA LYS A 138 -3.14 5.29 0.03
C LYS A 138 -4.49 4.75 0.48
N ARG A 139 -5.34 4.41 -0.50
CA ARG A 139 -6.55 3.63 -0.27
C ARG A 139 -6.33 2.22 -0.79
N VAL A 140 -6.63 1.25 0.03
CA VAL A 140 -6.59 -0.17 -0.30
C VAL A 140 -7.98 -0.74 -0.08
N GLN A 141 -8.62 -1.20 -1.16
CA GLN A 141 -9.88 -1.92 -1.08
C GLN A 141 -9.57 -3.39 -0.82
N PHE A 142 -10.03 -3.91 0.29
CA PHE A 142 -9.86 -5.31 0.65
C PHE A 142 -10.90 -6.15 -0.08
N THR A 143 -10.43 -7.13 -0.85
CA THR A 143 -11.23 -8.05 -1.64
C THR A 143 -10.75 -9.48 -1.39
N PRO A 144 -11.55 -10.52 -1.69
CA PRO A 144 -11.14 -11.92 -1.45
C PRO A 144 -9.89 -12.35 -2.21
N ASP A 145 -9.60 -11.72 -3.34
CA ASP A 145 -8.45 -11.97 -4.21
C ASP A 145 -7.19 -11.17 -3.84
N LEU A 146 -7.29 -10.20 -2.91
CA LEU A 146 -6.13 -9.44 -2.45
C LEU A 146 -5.14 -10.34 -1.71
N LEU A 147 -3.90 -10.36 -2.17
CA LEU A 147 -2.84 -11.18 -1.60
C LEU A 147 -2.06 -10.44 -0.50
N PRO A 148 -1.48 -11.13 0.48
CA PRO A 148 -0.56 -10.53 1.45
C PRO A 148 0.60 -9.78 0.78
N THR A 149 1.15 -10.33 -0.31
CA THR A 149 2.25 -9.73 -1.08
C THR A 149 1.88 -8.39 -1.73
N ASP A 150 0.60 -8.15 -2.05
CA ASP A 150 0.14 -6.86 -2.56
C ASP A 150 0.26 -5.78 -1.47
N LEU A 151 0.05 -6.17 -0.21
CA LEU A 151 0.17 -5.27 0.93
C LEU A 151 1.62 -4.99 1.30
N VAL A 152 2.41 -6.04 1.49
CA VAL A 152 3.77 -5.93 2.02
C VAL A 152 4.81 -5.64 0.94
N GLY A 153 4.57 -6.06 -0.30
CA GLY A 153 5.53 -5.96 -1.39
C GLY A 153 6.20 -7.30 -1.69
N VAL A 154 7.00 -7.32 -2.75
CA VAL A 154 7.65 -8.52 -3.28
C VAL A 154 8.96 -8.18 -3.98
N SER A 155 9.96 -9.05 -3.88
CA SER A 155 11.20 -8.93 -4.66
C SER A 155 10.99 -9.47 -6.07
N VAL A 156 11.28 -8.66 -7.08
CA VAL A 156 11.16 -8.99 -8.49
C VAL A 156 12.54 -9.04 -9.12
N PHE A 157 12.85 -10.13 -9.82
CA PHE A 157 14.10 -10.23 -10.55
C PHE A 157 14.09 -9.33 -11.79
N GLN A 158 14.99 -8.36 -11.81
CA GLN A 158 15.19 -7.46 -12.95
C GLN A 158 16.29 -8.00 -13.86
N ARG A 159 15.90 -8.40 -15.08
CA ARG A 159 16.83 -8.94 -16.08
C ARG A 159 17.89 -7.93 -16.53
N ALA A 160 17.55 -6.63 -16.54
CA ALA A 160 18.45 -5.59 -16.99
C ALA A 160 19.64 -5.37 -16.03
N THR A 161 19.44 -5.59 -14.74
CA THR A 161 20.45 -5.44 -13.68
C THR A 161 20.90 -6.77 -13.10
N GLU A 162 20.32 -7.89 -13.55
CA GLU A 162 20.54 -9.25 -13.05
C GLU A 162 20.44 -9.34 -11.51
N SER A 163 19.53 -8.59 -10.92
CA SER A 163 19.37 -8.47 -9.47
C SER A 163 17.89 -8.51 -9.07
N PHE A 164 17.65 -8.89 -7.82
CA PHE A 164 16.34 -8.76 -7.21
C PHE A 164 16.14 -7.33 -6.69
N VAL A 165 15.02 -6.73 -7.04
CA VAL A 165 14.62 -5.40 -6.57
C VAL A 165 13.30 -5.54 -5.81
N PHE A 166 13.27 -5.04 -4.58
CA PHE A 166 12.06 -5.03 -3.78
C PHE A 166 11.08 -3.97 -4.30
N GLN A 167 9.89 -4.41 -4.68
CA GLN A 167 8.78 -3.54 -5.05
C GLN A 167 7.91 -3.31 -3.81
N LEU A 168 7.78 -2.04 -3.43
CA LEU A 168 7.00 -1.62 -2.27
C LEU A 168 5.52 -1.95 -2.45
N GLY A 169 4.92 -2.58 -1.46
CA GLY A 169 3.50 -2.90 -1.41
C GLY A 169 2.61 -1.69 -1.11
N LEU A 170 1.33 -1.98 -0.93
CA LEU A 170 0.31 -0.95 -0.71
C LEU A 170 0.42 -0.30 0.68
N LEU A 171 1.04 -0.95 1.67
CA LEU A 171 1.22 -0.41 3.01
C LEU A 171 2.27 0.70 3.11
N PHE A 172 3.11 0.89 2.09
CA PHE A 172 4.12 1.94 2.11
C PHE A 172 3.51 3.31 1.81
N ALA A 173 2.82 3.83 2.82
CA ALA A 173 2.31 5.19 2.93
C ALA A 173 2.15 5.55 4.41
N ASN A 174 2.12 6.82 4.74
CA ASN A 174 1.95 7.29 6.12
C ASN A 174 0.53 7.01 6.64
N ILE A 175 -0.48 7.27 5.82
CA ILE A 175 -1.88 6.98 6.16
C ILE A 175 -2.44 6.00 5.14
N VAL A 176 -2.85 4.82 5.61
CA VAL A 176 -3.47 3.78 4.79
C VAL A 176 -4.94 3.65 5.16
N LEU A 177 -5.84 3.98 4.22
CA LEU A 177 -7.26 3.65 4.35
C LEU A 177 -7.46 2.21 3.86
N ALA A 178 -7.61 1.28 4.80
CA ALA A 178 -7.89 -0.14 4.54
C ALA A 178 -9.42 -0.35 4.52
N ASP A 179 -10.00 -0.34 3.33
CA ASP A 179 -11.45 -0.35 3.17
C ASP A 179 -11.98 -1.79 3.12
N GLU A 180 -13.00 -2.09 3.93
CA GLU A 180 -13.67 -3.38 4.02
C GLU A 180 -12.71 -4.56 4.36
N ILE A 181 -11.91 -4.39 5.42
CA ILE A 181 -10.88 -5.39 5.79
C ILE A 181 -11.42 -6.79 6.03
N ASN A 182 -12.69 -6.90 6.45
CA ASN A 182 -13.38 -8.16 6.67
C ASN A 182 -13.69 -8.96 5.38
N ARG A 183 -13.49 -8.40 4.19
CA ARG A 183 -13.67 -9.10 2.91
C ARG A 183 -12.44 -9.88 2.44
N ALA A 184 -11.25 -9.50 2.89
CA ALA A 184 -10.04 -10.21 2.53
C ALA A 184 -9.82 -11.49 3.33
N SER A 185 -9.00 -12.38 2.80
CA SER A 185 -8.65 -13.64 3.47
C SER A 185 -7.99 -13.39 4.84
N PRO A 186 -8.10 -14.32 5.80
CA PRO A 186 -7.43 -14.21 7.11
C PRO A 186 -5.91 -14.03 7.00
N LYS A 187 -5.28 -14.58 5.96
CA LYS A 187 -3.83 -14.39 5.71
C LYS A 187 -3.51 -12.94 5.35
N THR A 188 -4.33 -12.32 4.52
CA THR A 188 -4.16 -10.91 4.12
C THR A 188 -4.44 -9.97 5.30
N GLN A 189 -5.46 -10.27 6.11
CA GLN A 189 -5.73 -9.54 7.35
C GLN A 189 -4.55 -9.64 8.32
N SER A 190 -3.98 -10.85 8.52
CA SER A 190 -2.83 -11.05 9.39
C SER A 190 -1.61 -10.26 8.95
N ALA A 191 -1.33 -10.17 7.64
CA ALA A 191 -0.23 -9.36 7.11
C ALA A 191 -0.40 -7.86 7.39
N LEU A 192 -1.65 -7.34 7.30
CA LEU A 192 -1.95 -5.96 7.70
C LEU A 192 -1.69 -5.74 9.19
N LEU A 193 -2.23 -6.63 10.03
CA LEU A 193 -2.16 -6.51 11.49
C LEU A 193 -0.72 -6.66 12.02
N GLU A 194 0.10 -7.52 11.40
CA GLU A 194 1.53 -7.64 11.70
C GLU A 194 2.26 -6.33 11.37
N ALA A 195 2.02 -5.78 10.19
CA ALA A 195 2.62 -4.50 9.78
C ALA A 195 2.21 -3.33 10.69
N MET A 196 0.97 -3.34 11.22
CA MET A 196 0.51 -2.34 12.19
C MET A 196 1.26 -2.45 13.52
N GLU A 197 1.47 -3.66 14.02
CA GLU A 197 2.14 -3.91 15.29
C GLU A 197 3.65 -3.64 15.21
N GLU A 198 4.30 -4.20 14.19
CA GLU A 198 5.75 -4.16 14.02
C GLU A 198 6.25 -2.87 13.36
N ARG A 199 5.37 -2.08 12.73
CA ARG A 199 5.69 -0.87 11.92
C ARG A 199 6.71 -1.12 10.82
N GLN A 200 6.81 -2.36 10.40
CA GLN A 200 7.65 -2.86 9.32
C GLN A 200 6.97 -4.01 8.62
N VAL A 201 7.45 -4.35 7.46
CA VAL A 201 7.07 -5.56 6.74
C VAL A 201 8.28 -6.44 6.52
N SER A 202 8.08 -7.75 6.62
CA SER A 202 9.13 -8.73 6.35
C SER A 202 8.87 -9.39 4.99
N ALA A 203 9.83 -9.28 4.08
CA ALA A 203 9.79 -9.91 2.77
C ALA A 203 11.17 -10.49 2.42
N ASP A 204 11.21 -11.73 1.94
CA ASP A 204 12.43 -12.41 1.49
C ASP A 204 13.58 -12.40 2.52
N GLY A 205 13.24 -12.48 3.80
CA GLY A 205 14.21 -12.48 4.91
C GLY A 205 14.76 -11.10 5.27
N HIS A 206 14.23 -10.04 4.67
CA HIS A 206 14.59 -8.66 4.96
C HIS A 206 13.40 -7.91 5.58
N SER A 207 13.69 -7.03 6.55
CA SER A 207 12.69 -6.14 7.15
C SER A 207 12.76 -4.76 6.49
N HIS A 208 11.60 -4.26 6.08
CA HIS A 208 11.44 -2.95 5.44
C HIS A 208 10.59 -2.06 6.35
N GLN A 209 11.17 -0.97 6.83
CA GLN A 209 10.48 -0.03 7.71
C GLN A 209 9.36 0.71 6.97
N LEU A 210 8.22 0.85 7.61
CA LEU A 210 7.13 1.69 7.11
C LEU A 210 7.40 3.18 7.39
N PRO A 211 6.81 4.09 6.61
CA PRO A 211 6.98 5.53 6.81
C PRO A 211 6.49 5.98 8.20
N VAL A 212 7.14 6.97 8.79
CA VAL A 212 6.70 7.57 10.07
C VAL A 212 6.13 8.96 9.79
N PRO A 213 4.96 9.31 10.36
CA PRO A 213 4.05 8.45 11.11
C PRO A 213 3.39 7.38 10.23
N PHE A 214 3.01 6.24 10.81
CA PHE A 214 2.26 5.19 10.12
C PHE A 214 0.93 4.94 10.84
N MET A 215 -0.18 5.18 10.14
CA MET A 215 -1.52 4.97 10.64
C MET A 215 -2.36 4.19 9.64
N VAL A 216 -3.03 3.17 10.10
CA VAL A 216 -4.09 2.48 9.35
C VAL A 216 -5.44 2.95 9.86
N ALA A 217 -6.27 3.47 8.95
CA ALA A 217 -7.69 3.69 9.16
C ALA A 217 -8.44 2.54 8.47
N ALA A 218 -8.77 1.50 9.21
CA ALA A 218 -9.50 0.35 8.70
C ALA A 218 -11.00 0.58 8.75
N THR A 219 -11.73 0.00 7.79
CA THR A 219 -13.19 0.03 7.80
C THR A 219 -13.75 -1.39 7.76
N GLN A 220 -14.88 -1.57 8.44
CA GLN A 220 -15.71 -2.77 8.35
C GLN A 220 -17.14 -2.37 8.01
N ASN A 221 -17.82 -3.21 7.23
CA ASN A 221 -19.24 -3.11 7.02
C ASN A 221 -19.94 -4.15 7.91
N PRO A 222 -20.64 -3.74 8.98
CA PRO A 222 -21.26 -4.67 9.91
C PRO A 222 -22.47 -5.42 9.31
N VAL A 223 -23.02 -4.93 8.20
CA VAL A 223 -24.26 -5.46 7.59
C VAL A 223 -23.98 -6.62 6.63
N GLU A 224 -22.82 -6.66 6.00
CA GLU A 224 -22.46 -7.73 5.07
C GLU A 224 -21.97 -8.97 5.84
N GLN A 225 -22.79 -10.03 5.85
CA GLN A 225 -22.46 -11.30 6.51
C GLN A 225 -21.97 -12.38 5.53
N GLU A 226 -22.36 -12.33 4.26
CA GLU A 226 -21.92 -13.29 3.25
C GLU A 226 -20.55 -12.93 2.68
N GLY A 227 -19.63 -13.91 2.64
CA GLY A 227 -18.30 -13.76 2.06
C GLY A 227 -17.34 -12.88 2.87
N THR A 228 -17.60 -12.69 4.18
CA THR A 228 -16.73 -11.90 5.06
C THR A 228 -16.07 -12.77 6.13
N TYR A 229 -14.84 -12.39 6.49
CA TYR A 229 -14.08 -12.99 7.58
C TYR A 229 -13.97 -11.97 8.72
N ARG A 230 -14.70 -12.20 9.80
CA ARG A 230 -14.67 -11.31 10.96
C ARG A 230 -13.29 -11.35 11.62
N LEU A 231 -12.81 -10.20 12.05
CA LEU A 231 -11.62 -10.11 12.89
C LEU A 231 -11.94 -10.73 14.27
N PRO A 232 -11.09 -11.63 14.79
CA PRO A 232 -11.18 -12.08 16.18
C PRO A 232 -11.01 -10.90 17.16
N GLU A 233 -11.64 -10.96 18.33
CA GLU A 233 -11.52 -9.93 19.37
C GLU A 233 -10.06 -9.62 19.73
N SER A 234 -9.20 -10.64 19.82
CA SER A 234 -7.77 -10.48 20.09
C SER A 234 -7.00 -9.70 19.02
N GLN A 235 -7.58 -9.53 17.83
CA GLN A 235 -7.00 -8.71 16.75
C GLN A 235 -7.56 -7.29 16.74
N LEU A 236 -8.72 -7.08 17.35
CA LEU A 236 -9.30 -5.74 17.51
C LEU A 236 -8.48 -4.88 18.48
N ASP A 237 -7.80 -5.49 19.45
CA ASP A 237 -6.91 -4.81 20.42
C ASP A 237 -5.75 -4.05 19.75
N ARG A 238 -5.47 -4.32 18.48
CA ARG A 238 -4.44 -3.57 17.70
C ARG A 238 -4.92 -2.20 17.23
N PHE A 239 -6.21 -1.95 17.30
CA PHE A 239 -6.79 -0.66 17.02
C PHE A 239 -6.96 0.11 18.33
N LEU A 240 -6.51 1.37 18.33
CA LEU A 240 -6.63 2.22 19.51
C LEU A 240 -8.07 2.68 19.73
N MET A 241 -8.82 2.85 18.65
CA MET A 241 -10.21 3.31 18.65
C MET A 241 -10.99 2.63 17.52
#